data_df7e713796056b676bd5dce605f82a7b
#
_entry.id   df7e713796056b676bd5dce605f82a7b
#
_cell.length_a   1.000
_cell.length_b   1.000
_cell.length_c   1.000
_cell.angle_alpha   90.00
_cell.angle_beta   90.00
_cell.angle_gamma   90.00
#
_symmetry.space_group_name_H-M   'P 1'
#
loop_
_entity.id
_entity.type
_entity.pdbx_description
1 polymer ?
#
loop_
_entity_poly.entity_id
_entity_poly.type
_entity_poly.pdbx_seq_one_letter_code
_entity_poly.pdbx_strand_id
1 'polypeptide(L)'
;MGKTKVQKFGFLIGVVAMLLVGYGPAIEGLTQVGQRVLACTVLMVVFWITEAMPIPFTALLPIFLFPMLGITGSGGQNGITLFAHYAYSTCYLLVGVGFLSGSMVKHGLHKRIALGIVSKVGKKPATLVLGFILAVAFVSMWMSNTTATVMMLPVALAIASA
;
A
#
# COMPACT_ATOMS: atom_id res chain seq x y z
N MET A 1 -21.10 -4.81 -6.65
CA MET A 1 -20.66 -3.39 -6.69
C MET A 1 -20.27 -3.04 -8.12
N GLY A 2 -21.02 -2.14 -8.77
CA GLY A 2 -20.70 -1.73 -10.16
C GLY A 2 -19.44 -0.86 -10.16
N LYS A 3 -18.46 -1.21 -11.00
CA LYS A 3 -17.28 -0.36 -11.21
C LYS A 3 -17.72 1.02 -11.70
N THR A 4 -17.22 2.06 -11.06
CA THR A 4 -17.47 3.46 -11.47
C THR A 4 -16.94 3.70 -12.89
N LYS A 5 -17.49 4.68 -13.61
CA LYS A 5 -17.02 5.05 -14.97
C LYS A 5 -15.50 5.32 -14.96
N VAL A 6 -14.99 5.95 -13.91
CA VAL A 6 -13.56 6.25 -13.74
C VAL A 6 -12.70 4.98 -13.69
N GLN A 7 -13.15 3.94 -12.99
CA GLN A 7 -12.44 2.66 -12.89
C GLN A 7 -12.37 1.90 -14.23
N LYS A 8 -13.46 1.95 -15.01
CA LYS A 8 -13.49 1.34 -16.36
C LYS A 8 -12.59 2.09 -17.34
N PHE A 9 -12.65 3.42 -17.32
CA PHE A 9 -11.76 4.27 -18.12
C PHE A 9 -10.30 4.12 -17.70
N GLY A 10 -10.01 4.09 -16.39
CA GLY A 10 -8.67 3.88 -15.88
C GLY A 10 -8.06 2.55 -16.31
N PHE A 11 -8.87 1.49 -16.33
CA PHE A 11 -8.40 0.18 -16.83
C PHE A 11 -8.02 0.25 -18.30
N LEU A 12 -8.88 0.84 -19.15
CA LEU A 12 -8.63 0.97 -20.58
C LEU A 12 -7.41 1.86 -20.85
N ILE A 13 -7.33 3.03 -20.20
CA ILE A 13 -6.22 3.98 -20.35
C ILE A 13 -4.90 3.32 -19.91
N GLY A 14 -4.89 2.62 -18.78
CA GLY A 14 -3.70 1.94 -18.29
C GLY A 14 -3.16 0.90 -19.27
N VAL A 15 -4.05 0.06 -19.81
CA VAL A 15 -3.65 -0.96 -20.81
C VAL A 15 -3.15 -0.32 -22.10
N VAL A 16 -3.85 0.70 -22.61
CA VAL A 16 -3.43 1.43 -23.82
C VAL A 16 -2.09 2.13 -23.60
N ALA A 17 -1.91 2.80 -22.47
CA ALA A 17 -0.64 3.46 -22.13
C ALA A 17 0.52 2.46 -22.01
N MET A 18 0.28 1.30 -21.38
CA MET A 18 1.27 0.23 -21.32
C MET A 18 1.69 -0.27 -22.72
N LEU A 19 0.73 -0.48 -23.61
CA LEU A 19 1.00 -0.93 -24.98
C LEU A 19 1.76 0.13 -25.77
N LEU A 20 1.37 1.41 -25.67
CA LEU A 20 2.04 2.51 -26.35
C LEU A 20 3.48 2.67 -25.88
N VAL A 21 3.75 2.57 -24.59
CA VAL A 21 5.09 2.68 -24.04
C VAL A 21 5.91 1.41 -24.33
N GLY A 22 5.31 0.23 -24.21
CA GLY A 22 6.03 -1.04 -24.36
C GLY A 22 6.40 -1.41 -25.79
N TYR A 23 5.55 -1.03 -26.77
CA TYR A 23 5.72 -1.32 -28.20
C TYR A 23 5.95 -0.04 -29.04
N GLY A 24 5.98 1.12 -28.40
CA GLY A 24 6.27 2.40 -29.05
C GLY A 24 7.74 2.53 -29.50
N PRO A 25 8.10 3.68 -30.09
CA PRO A 25 9.45 3.94 -30.52
C PRO A 25 10.44 3.82 -29.36
N ALA A 26 11.65 3.31 -29.68
CA ALA A 26 12.69 3.17 -28.67
C ALA A 26 13.02 4.52 -28.04
N ILE A 27 12.97 4.57 -26.71
CA ILE A 27 13.33 5.78 -25.96
C ILE A 27 14.86 5.84 -25.87
N GLU A 28 15.45 6.94 -26.32
CA GLU A 28 16.91 7.14 -26.26
C GLU A 28 17.42 6.96 -24.84
N GLY A 29 18.46 6.13 -24.69
CA GLY A 29 19.08 5.82 -23.39
C GLY A 29 18.40 4.68 -22.60
N LEU A 30 17.32 4.09 -23.10
CA LEU A 30 16.65 2.97 -22.44
C LEU A 30 16.84 1.66 -23.24
N THR A 31 17.18 0.57 -22.53
CA THR A 31 17.20 -0.77 -23.13
C THR A 31 15.77 -1.26 -23.42
N GLN A 32 15.60 -2.17 -24.37
CA GLN A 32 14.28 -2.77 -24.64
C GLN A 32 13.61 -3.36 -23.37
N VAL A 33 14.42 -3.98 -22.53
CA VAL A 33 13.94 -4.52 -21.24
C VAL A 33 13.49 -3.38 -20.32
N GLY A 34 14.27 -2.31 -20.23
CA GLY A 34 13.93 -1.12 -19.45
C GLY A 34 12.63 -0.47 -19.92
N GLN A 35 12.41 -0.39 -21.24
CA GLN A 35 11.18 0.16 -21.81
C GLN A 35 9.95 -0.69 -21.44
N ARG A 36 10.07 -2.02 -21.44
CA ARG A 36 8.99 -2.93 -21.01
C ARG A 36 8.71 -2.81 -19.52
N VAL A 37 9.75 -2.66 -18.69
CA VAL A 37 9.58 -2.39 -17.25
C VAL A 37 8.86 -1.06 -17.04
N LEU A 38 9.24 -0.01 -17.77
CA LEU A 38 8.57 1.29 -17.72
C LEU A 38 7.09 1.16 -18.11
N ALA A 39 6.76 0.38 -19.13
CA ALA A 39 5.38 0.14 -19.55
C ALA A 39 4.55 -0.52 -18.43
N CYS A 40 5.11 -1.53 -17.74
CA CYS A 40 4.46 -2.11 -16.56
C CYS A 40 4.27 -1.09 -15.44
N THR A 41 5.26 -0.26 -15.18
CA THR A 41 5.19 0.77 -14.15
C THR A 41 4.09 1.78 -14.44
N VAL A 42 3.98 2.24 -15.69
CA VAL A 42 2.90 3.15 -16.12
C VAL A 42 1.52 2.52 -15.90
N LEU A 43 1.34 1.25 -16.25
CA LEU A 43 0.09 0.52 -15.99
C LEU A 43 -0.26 0.51 -14.50
N MET A 44 0.71 0.15 -13.65
CA MET A 44 0.50 0.08 -12.20
C MET A 44 0.14 1.43 -11.60
N VAL A 45 0.84 2.49 -12.01
CA VAL A 45 0.58 3.87 -11.55
C VAL A 45 -0.83 4.32 -11.95
N VAL A 46 -1.23 4.09 -13.20
CA VAL A 46 -2.59 4.42 -13.65
C VAL A 46 -3.64 3.63 -12.86
N PHE A 47 -3.40 2.34 -12.58
CA PHE A 47 -4.33 1.51 -11.81
C PHE A 47 -4.42 1.95 -10.35
N TRP A 48 -3.34 2.42 -9.74
CA TRP A 48 -3.34 2.96 -8.39
C TRP A 48 -4.08 4.29 -8.29
N ILE A 49 -3.85 5.21 -9.24
CA ILE A 49 -4.51 6.52 -9.24
C ILE A 49 -6.02 6.40 -9.53
N THR A 50 -6.40 5.51 -10.45
CA THR A 50 -7.80 5.34 -10.86
C THR A 50 -8.57 4.31 -10.03
N GLU A 51 -7.87 3.60 -9.14
CA GLU A 51 -8.41 2.46 -8.40
C GLU A 51 -9.13 1.44 -9.31
N ALA A 52 -8.62 1.27 -10.54
CA ALA A 52 -9.19 0.37 -11.55
C ALA A 52 -9.21 -1.09 -11.05
N MET A 53 -8.23 -1.45 -10.21
CA MET A 53 -8.15 -2.69 -9.45
C MET A 53 -7.80 -2.39 -7.98
N PRO A 54 -8.22 -3.26 -7.02
CA PRO A 54 -7.75 -3.13 -5.65
C PRO A 54 -6.22 -3.13 -5.57
N ILE A 55 -5.66 -2.26 -4.74
CA ILE A 55 -4.20 -2.03 -4.62
C ILE A 55 -3.38 -3.33 -4.50
N PRO A 56 -3.79 -4.34 -3.68
CA PRO A 56 -3.03 -5.59 -3.57
C PRO A 56 -2.95 -6.37 -4.89
N PHE A 57 -4.02 -6.37 -5.70
CA PHE A 57 -4.02 -7.06 -6.99
C PHE A 57 -3.13 -6.35 -8.01
N THR A 58 -3.12 -5.02 -8.01
CA THR A 58 -2.21 -4.23 -8.85
C THR A 58 -0.76 -4.52 -8.50
N ALA A 59 -0.42 -4.66 -7.21
CA ALA A 59 0.92 -5.00 -6.76
C ALA A 59 1.39 -6.40 -7.21
N LEU A 60 0.48 -7.32 -7.49
CA LEU A 60 0.81 -8.67 -7.98
C LEU A 60 0.94 -8.74 -9.52
N LEU A 61 0.56 -7.69 -10.25
CA LEU A 61 0.64 -7.69 -11.72
C LEU A 61 2.04 -7.99 -12.28
N PRO A 62 3.16 -7.51 -11.72
CA PRO A 62 4.49 -7.82 -12.22
C PRO A 62 4.79 -9.32 -12.28
N ILE A 63 4.24 -10.12 -11.37
CA ILE A 63 4.44 -11.58 -11.35
C ILE A 63 3.99 -12.21 -12.67
N PHE A 64 2.91 -11.69 -13.26
CA PHE A 64 2.35 -12.19 -14.52
C PHE A 64 2.91 -11.46 -15.74
N LEU A 65 3.04 -10.13 -15.65
CA LEU A 65 3.42 -9.30 -16.79
C LEU A 65 4.92 -9.43 -17.14
N PHE A 66 5.81 -9.57 -16.17
CA PHE A 66 7.23 -9.65 -16.45
C PHE A 66 7.59 -10.89 -17.27
N PRO A 67 7.13 -12.11 -16.93
CA PRO A 67 7.36 -13.27 -17.79
C PRO A 67 6.71 -13.13 -19.17
N MET A 68 5.48 -12.58 -19.25
CA MET A 68 4.78 -12.39 -20.53
C MET A 68 5.48 -11.39 -21.46
N LEU A 69 6.09 -10.36 -20.91
CA LEU A 69 6.84 -9.34 -21.66
C LEU A 69 8.31 -9.75 -21.91
N GLY A 70 8.71 -10.94 -21.47
CA GLY A 70 10.09 -11.39 -21.58
C GLY A 70 11.08 -10.53 -20.78
N ILE A 71 10.61 -9.92 -19.70
CA ILE A 71 11.43 -9.21 -18.73
C ILE A 71 12.04 -10.27 -17.79
N THR A 72 12.88 -11.12 -18.35
CA THR A 72 13.72 -12.03 -17.59
C THR A 72 15.07 -11.36 -17.47
N GLY A 73 15.58 -11.21 -16.25
CA GLY A 73 16.87 -10.56 -16.03
C GLY A 73 17.96 -11.13 -16.93
N SER A 74 18.88 -10.30 -17.34
CA SER A 74 20.00 -10.57 -18.25
C SER A 74 20.98 -11.67 -17.77
N GLY A 75 20.55 -12.59 -16.93
CA GLY A 75 21.32 -13.70 -16.38
C GLY A 75 20.66 -15.07 -16.50
N GLY A 76 19.69 -15.25 -17.43
CA GLY A 76 19.01 -16.55 -17.58
C GLY A 76 18.17 -16.94 -16.34
N GLN A 77 17.82 -15.97 -15.52
CA GLN A 77 17.02 -16.19 -14.33
C GLN A 77 15.56 -16.43 -14.75
N ASN A 78 15.17 -17.68 -14.70
CA ASN A 78 13.83 -18.15 -14.94
C ASN A 78 12.84 -17.41 -14.01
N GLY A 79 11.55 -17.31 -14.37
CA GLY A 79 10.51 -16.64 -13.60
C GLY A 79 10.46 -16.99 -12.10
N ILE A 80 11.13 -18.07 -11.68
CA ILE A 80 11.32 -18.50 -10.29
C ILE A 80 11.96 -17.40 -9.42
N THR A 81 12.89 -16.62 -9.95
CA THR A 81 13.56 -15.54 -9.19
C THR A 81 12.64 -14.35 -8.91
N LEU A 82 11.68 -14.10 -9.79
CA LEU A 82 10.68 -13.08 -9.56
C LEU A 82 9.79 -13.45 -8.35
N PHE A 83 9.35 -14.71 -8.27
CA PHE A 83 8.60 -15.19 -7.10
C PHE A 83 9.44 -15.14 -5.81
N ALA A 84 10.74 -15.39 -5.89
CA ALA A 84 11.64 -15.27 -4.75
C ALA A 84 11.66 -13.85 -4.15
N HIS A 85 11.53 -12.80 -4.98
CA HIS A 85 11.42 -11.42 -4.49
C HIS A 85 10.12 -11.15 -3.72
N TYR A 86 9.02 -11.81 -4.09
CA TYR A 86 7.76 -11.74 -3.32
C TYR A 86 7.76 -12.63 -2.07
N ALA A 87 8.65 -13.61 -2.00
CA ALA A 87 8.85 -14.49 -0.85
C ALA A 87 10.05 -14.07 0.01
N TYR A 88 10.52 -12.83 -0.11
CA TYR A 88 11.62 -12.31 0.69
C TYR A 88 11.23 -12.22 2.18
N SER A 89 12.20 -12.35 3.07
CA SER A 89 11.96 -12.37 4.53
C SER A 89 11.13 -11.20 5.06
N THR A 90 11.26 -10.02 4.45
CA THR A 90 10.45 -8.84 4.76
C THR A 90 8.96 -9.06 4.53
N CYS A 91 8.56 -9.87 3.53
CA CYS A 91 7.15 -10.17 3.27
C CYS A 91 6.55 -11.00 4.41
N TYR A 92 7.30 -11.99 4.92
CA TYR A 92 6.87 -12.78 6.09
C TYR A 92 6.76 -11.92 7.35
N LEU A 93 7.68 -10.97 7.53
CA LEU A 93 7.61 -10.00 8.62
C LEU A 93 6.33 -9.16 8.52
N LEU A 94 5.99 -8.64 7.34
CA LEU A 94 4.77 -7.87 7.12
C LEU A 94 3.50 -8.69 7.38
N VAL A 95 3.49 -9.97 7.01
CA VAL A 95 2.39 -10.89 7.33
C VAL A 95 2.28 -11.08 8.84
N GLY A 96 3.39 -11.29 9.55
CA GLY A 96 3.42 -11.40 11.00
C GLY A 96 2.89 -10.16 11.71
N VAL A 97 3.35 -8.97 11.29
CA VAL A 97 2.84 -7.68 11.80
C VAL A 97 1.35 -7.51 11.49
N GLY A 98 0.88 -7.99 10.32
CA GLY A 98 -0.54 -8.00 9.96
C GLY A 98 -1.40 -8.81 10.94
N PHE A 99 -0.95 -9.98 11.36
CA PHE A 99 -1.63 -10.80 12.38
C PHE A 99 -1.65 -10.12 13.74
N LEU A 100 -0.55 -9.51 14.17
CA LEU A 100 -0.48 -8.75 15.42
C LEU A 100 -1.45 -7.58 15.39
N SER A 101 -1.43 -6.79 14.32
CA SER A 101 -2.32 -5.66 14.10
C SER A 101 -3.79 -6.10 14.13
N GLY A 102 -4.14 -7.16 13.40
CA GLY A 102 -5.49 -7.71 13.39
C GLY A 102 -5.96 -8.16 14.78
N SER A 103 -5.09 -8.79 15.56
CA SER A 103 -5.38 -9.17 16.94
C SER A 103 -5.61 -7.95 17.84
N MET A 104 -4.77 -6.92 17.74
CA MET A 104 -4.95 -5.67 18.50
C MET A 104 -6.28 -4.99 18.18
N VAL A 105 -6.67 -5.00 16.90
CA VAL A 105 -7.96 -4.46 16.45
C VAL A 105 -9.12 -5.25 17.03
N LYS A 106 -9.08 -6.57 16.89
CA LYS A 106 -10.15 -7.47 17.37
C LYS A 106 -10.41 -7.35 18.87
N HIS A 107 -9.37 -7.19 19.67
CA HIS A 107 -9.47 -7.07 21.12
C HIS A 107 -9.58 -5.63 21.61
N GLY A 108 -9.60 -4.64 20.73
CA GLY A 108 -9.71 -3.22 21.11
C GLY A 108 -8.55 -2.70 21.95
N LEU A 109 -7.40 -3.38 21.93
CA LEU A 109 -6.24 -3.05 22.75
C LEU A 109 -5.72 -1.63 22.45
N HIS A 110 -5.72 -1.24 21.16
CA HIS A 110 -5.34 0.10 20.71
C HIS A 110 -6.15 1.21 21.41
N LYS A 111 -7.47 1.03 21.58
CA LYS A 111 -8.33 1.98 22.29
C LYS A 111 -7.99 2.09 23.76
N ARG A 112 -7.73 0.95 24.42
CA ARG A 112 -7.36 0.92 25.85
C ARG A 112 -6.04 1.63 26.09
N ILE A 113 -5.03 1.39 25.24
CA ILE A 113 -3.73 2.05 25.32
C ILE A 113 -3.89 3.55 25.12
N ALA A 114 -4.60 3.96 24.07
CA ALA A 114 -4.82 5.37 23.75
C ALA A 114 -5.52 6.12 24.90
N LEU A 115 -6.62 5.58 25.40
CA LEU A 115 -7.34 6.18 26.52
C LEU A 115 -6.49 6.19 27.80
N GLY A 116 -5.70 5.14 28.05
CA GLY A 116 -4.78 5.08 29.17
C GLY A 116 -3.70 6.17 29.13
N ILE A 117 -3.16 6.49 27.94
CA ILE A 117 -2.21 7.58 27.75
C ILE A 117 -2.90 8.94 27.95
N VAL A 118 -4.00 9.17 27.24
CA VAL A 118 -4.73 10.44 27.29
C VAL A 118 -5.22 10.75 28.71
N SER A 119 -5.69 9.76 29.46
CA SER A 119 -6.15 9.95 30.84
C SER A 119 -5.07 10.41 31.81
N LYS A 120 -3.79 10.14 31.52
CA LYS A 120 -2.66 10.53 32.38
C LYS A 120 -2.09 11.92 32.05
N VAL A 121 -2.40 12.49 30.90
CA VAL A 121 -1.78 13.73 30.40
C VAL A 121 -2.45 15.01 30.91
N GLY A 122 -3.64 14.90 31.53
CA GLY A 122 -4.36 16.02 32.13
C GLY A 122 -5.44 16.63 31.23
N LYS A 123 -6.19 17.61 31.77
CA LYS A 123 -7.41 18.16 31.15
C LYS A 123 -7.20 19.43 30.31
N LYS A 124 -5.98 19.95 30.19
CA LYS A 124 -5.70 21.15 29.38
C LYS A 124 -5.74 20.78 27.88
N PRO A 125 -6.36 21.59 26.99
CA PRO A 125 -6.46 21.28 25.57
C PRO A 125 -5.12 20.93 24.90
N ALA A 126 -4.06 21.69 25.20
CA ALA A 126 -2.74 21.45 24.64
C ALA A 126 -2.13 20.09 25.10
N THR A 127 -2.35 19.72 26.37
CA THR A 127 -1.86 18.44 26.90
C THR A 127 -2.67 17.27 26.36
N LEU A 128 -3.97 17.43 26.13
CA LEU A 128 -4.82 16.41 25.49
C LEU A 128 -4.37 16.13 24.06
N VAL A 129 -4.07 17.16 23.28
CA VAL A 129 -3.54 17.00 21.92
C VAL A 129 -2.19 16.29 21.95
N LEU A 130 -1.28 16.67 22.85
CA LEU A 130 0.01 16.00 23.00
C LEU A 130 -0.17 14.53 23.39
N GLY A 131 -1.01 14.24 24.35
CA GLY A 131 -1.32 12.87 24.79
C GLY A 131 -1.90 12.02 23.66
N PHE A 132 -2.76 12.62 22.84
CA PHE A 132 -3.32 11.95 21.68
C PHE A 132 -2.24 11.65 20.61
N ILE A 133 -1.37 12.61 20.31
CA ILE A 133 -0.25 12.40 19.37
C ILE A 133 0.66 11.26 19.86
N LEU A 134 1.03 11.27 21.14
CA LEU A 134 1.86 10.20 21.72
C LEU A 134 1.16 8.84 21.68
N ALA A 135 -0.16 8.81 21.94
CA ALA A 135 -0.94 7.59 21.86
C ALA A 135 -0.98 7.01 20.44
N VAL A 136 -1.23 7.86 19.45
CA VAL A 136 -1.23 7.45 18.03
C VAL A 136 0.14 6.99 17.60
N ALA A 137 1.20 7.71 17.96
CA ALA A 137 2.58 7.35 17.66
C ALA A 137 2.93 5.97 18.24
N PHE A 138 2.58 5.72 19.50
CA PHE A 138 2.84 4.45 20.15
C PHE A 138 2.06 3.30 19.49
N VAL A 139 0.77 3.49 19.21
CA VAL A 139 -0.06 2.47 18.54
C VAL A 139 0.44 2.19 17.11
N SER A 140 0.91 3.22 16.40
CA SER A 140 1.46 3.11 15.04
C SER A 140 2.75 2.28 14.97
N MET A 141 3.45 2.05 16.08
CA MET A 141 4.61 1.14 16.11
C MET A 141 4.21 -0.33 15.91
N TRP A 142 2.96 -0.69 16.20
CA TRP A 142 2.46 -2.07 16.17
C TRP A 142 1.53 -2.36 15.00
N MET A 143 1.06 -1.33 14.31
CA MET A 143 0.14 -1.47 13.18
C MET A 143 0.49 -0.48 12.07
N SER A 144 -0.11 -0.66 10.87
CA SER A 144 0.11 0.28 9.77
C SER A 144 -0.41 1.68 10.12
N ASN A 145 0.30 2.71 9.65
CA ASN A 145 -0.05 4.12 9.91
C ASN A 145 -1.49 4.44 9.48
N THR A 146 -1.92 3.92 8.33
CA THR A 146 -3.29 4.11 7.83
C THR A 146 -4.33 3.52 8.78
N THR A 147 -4.10 2.29 9.26
CA THR A 147 -4.99 1.61 10.19
C THR A 147 -5.04 2.35 11.53
N ALA A 148 -3.89 2.78 12.06
CA ALA A 148 -3.82 3.56 13.29
C ALA A 148 -4.62 4.87 13.15
N THR A 149 -4.43 5.60 12.06
CA THR A 149 -5.13 6.88 11.81
C THR A 149 -6.65 6.70 11.72
N VAL A 150 -7.12 5.77 10.89
CA VAL A 150 -8.57 5.53 10.71
C VAL A 150 -9.24 5.11 12.01
N MET A 151 -8.57 4.27 12.81
CA MET A 151 -9.15 3.78 14.07
C MET A 151 -9.12 4.81 15.19
N MET A 152 -8.14 5.73 15.15
CA MET A 152 -8.02 6.77 16.17
C MET A 152 -8.86 8.00 15.86
N LEU A 153 -9.33 8.18 14.63
CA LEU A 153 -10.17 9.31 14.24
C LEU A 153 -11.44 9.45 15.13
N PRO A 154 -12.24 8.39 15.39
CA PRO A 154 -13.40 8.51 16.28
C PRO A 154 -13.04 8.92 17.71
N VAL A 155 -11.87 8.49 18.20
CA VAL A 155 -11.37 8.87 19.53
C VAL A 155 -11.00 10.35 19.55
N ALA A 156 -10.34 10.85 18.48
CA ALA A 156 -10.00 12.26 18.33
C ALA A 156 -11.27 13.13 18.32
N LEU A 157 -12.28 12.73 17.55
CA LEU A 157 -13.57 13.46 17.48
C LEU A 157 -14.29 13.47 18.84
N ALA A 158 -14.28 12.36 19.56
CA ALA A 158 -14.88 12.30 20.91
C ALA A 158 -14.16 13.21 21.90
N ILE A 159 -12.85 13.35 21.83
CA ILE A 159 -12.06 14.26 22.67
C ILE A 159 -12.31 15.73 22.28
N ALA A 160 -12.44 16.01 20.98
CA ALA A 160 -12.67 17.37 20.48
C ALA A 160 -14.09 17.88 20.77
N SER A 161 -15.06 16.98 20.98
CA SER A 161 -16.45 17.31 21.30
C SER A 161 -16.76 17.38 22.80
N ALA A 162 -15.79 17.04 23.66
CA ALA A 162 -15.93 17.04 25.12
C ALA A 162 -15.40 18.32 25.76
#